data_4f36ca07374d559fa884c83c24e1537a
#
_entry.id   4f36ca07374d559fa884c83c24e1537a
#
_cell.length_a   1.000
_cell.length_b   1.000
_cell.length_c   1.000
_cell.angle_alpha   90.00
_cell.angle_beta   90.00
_cell.angle_gamma   90.00
#
_symmetry.space_group_name_H-M   'P 1'
#
loop_
_entity.id
_entity.type
_entity.pdbx_description
1 polymer ?
#
loop_
_entity_poly.entity_id
_entity_poly.type
_entity_poly.pdbx_seq_one_letter_code
_entity_poly.pdbx_strand_id
1 'polypeptide(L)'
;MKADHPVIIVLAGLVCLSIASGASAADAKDQQKPAAEKKAAKPFKNVGVAEFDKLRADKKTVVLDVRTRTEFAAGHIPGAVNIDVNAPDFQEKVSTLDKNKTYLVHCGAGIRSAKACDKMSKLDFPRLYNLEGGFKAWENAGNKPQK
;
A
#
# COMPACT_ATOMS: atom_id res chain seq x y z
N MET A 1 -37.69 -29.48 -45.47
CA MET A 1 -37.06 -30.76 -45.86
C MET A 1 -36.28 -31.18 -44.67
N LYS A 2 -36.89 -32.00 -43.85
CA LYS A 2 -36.76 -33.45 -43.65
C LYS A 2 -35.36 -33.75 -43.12
N ALA A 3 -35.29 -34.05 -41.89
CA ALA A 3 -35.41 -35.38 -41.21
C ALA A 3 -33.96 -35.96 -41.07
N ASP A 4 -33.49 -36.69 -40.11
CA ASP A 4 -34.12 -37.57 -39.13
C ASP A 4 -33.07 -37.91 -38.07
N HIS A 5 -33.56 -38.29 -36.89
CA HIS A 5 -32.83 -38.96 -35.85
C HIS A 5 -32.55 -40.44 -36.22
N PRO A 6 -31.62 -41.12 -35.58
CA PRO A 6 -32.08 -42.00 -34.54
C PRO A 6 -31.19 -42.10 -33.26
N VAL A 7 -31.91 -42.31 -32.22
CA VAL A 7 -31.62 -42.83 -30.92
C VAL A 7 -31.02 -44.27 -31.02
N ILE A 8 -29.98 -44.56 -30.33
CA ILE A 8 -29.64 -45.94 -29.93
C ILE A 8 -29.34 -46.00 -28.41
N ILE A 9 -30.24 -46.65 -27.75
CA ILE A 9 -30.15 -47.12 -26.37
C ILE A 9 -29.57 -48.52 -26.41
N VAL A 10 -28.56 -48.83 -25.59
CA VAL A 10 -28.25 -50.18 -25.07
C VAL A 10 -27.43 -49.99 -23.81
N LEU A 11 -27.93 -50.15 -22.69
CA LEU A 11 -28.19 -51.24 -21.76
C LEU A 11 -26.94 -51.93 -21.17
N ALA A 12 -26.83 -51.70 -19.87
CA ALA A 12 -26.50 -52.63 -18.81
C ALA A 12 -25.18 -53.44 -18.85
N GLY A 13 -24.49 -53.32 -17.75
CA GLY A 13 -23.44 -54.26 -17.33
C GLY A 13 -23.05 -54.05 -15.88
N LEU A 14 -23.71 -54.74 -15.03
CA LEU A 14 -23.50 -54.87 -13.58
C LEU A 14 -22.31 -55.83 -13.34
N VAL A 15 -21.75 -55.76 -12.07
CA VAL A 15 -20.88 -56.78 -11.44
C VAL A 15 -19.37 -56.42 -11.45
N CYS A 16 -18.65 -56.33 -10.40
CA CYS A 16 -18.50 -56.98 -9.09
C CYS A 16 -17.41 -56.28 -8.26
N LEU A 17 -17.71 -56.05 -7.07
CA LEU A 17 -17.02 -56.30 -5.82
C LEU A 17 -15.62 -56.96 -5.92
N SER A 18 -14.59 -56.27 -5.42
CA SER A 18 -13.48 -56.92 -4.72
C SER A 18 -12.78 -55.93 -3.80
N ILE A 19 -12.72 -56.30 -2.58
CA ILE A 19 -12.07 -55.76 -1.41
C ILE A 19 -10.56 -55.96 -1.57
N ALA A 20 -9.74 -54.98 -1.32
CA ALA A 20 -8.40 -55.21 -0.77
C ALA A 20 -7.90 -53.93 -0.05
N SER A 21 -7.67 -54.10 1.21
CA SER A 21 -6.92 -53.25 2.12
C SER A 21 -5.55 -52.89 1.57
N GLY A 22 -5.16 -51.66 1.80
CA GLY A 22 -3.80 -51.20 1.58
C GLY A 22 -3.63 -49.79 2.16
N ALA A 23 -3.32 -49.72 3.43
CA ALA A 23 -2.86 -48.51 4.08
C ALA A 23 -1.54 -48.06 3.44
N SER A 24 -1.45 -46.83 3.02
CA SER A 24 -0.18 -46.10 3.06
C SER A 24 -0.48 -44.60 3.03
N ALA A 25 -0.07 -43.96 4.11
CA ALA A 25 -0.02 -42.56 4.27
C ALA A 25 0.87 -41.95 3.18
N ALA A 26 0.35 -40.97 2.45
CA ALA A 26 1.16 -40.02 1.70
C ALA A 26 0.61 -38.63 1.96
N ASP A 27 1.34 -37.94 2.78
CA ASP A 27 1.48 -36.54 2.93
C ASP A 27 1.01 -35.71 1.70
N ALA A 28 -0.20 -35.23 1.73
CA ALA A 28 -0.59 -34.08 0.99
C ALA A 28 -0.45 -32.90 1.94
N LYS A 29 0.72 -32.28 1.98
CA LYS A 29 0.90 -30.92 2.46
C LYS A 29 0.09 -30.01 1.56
N ASP A 30 -1.18 -29.89 1.88
CA ASP A 30 -1.98 -28.76 1.51
C ASP A 30 -1.41 -27.56 2.28
N GLN A 31 -0.52 -26.83 1.61
CA GLN A 31 -0.10 -25.52 2.05
C GLN A 31 -1.27 -24.57 1.83
N GLN A 32 -2.22 -24.66 2.72
CA GLN A 32 -3.21 -23.65 2.95
C GLN A 32 -2.47 -22.40 3.40
N LYS A 33 -2.08 -21.59 2.40
CA LYS A 33 -1.65 -20.21 2.58
C LYS A 33 -2.69 -19.54 3.46
N PRO A 34 -2.33 -19.07 4.65
CA PRO A 34 -3.30 -18.40 5.49
C PRO A 34 -3.86 -17.24 4.68
N ALA A 35 -5.18 -17.22 4.56
CA ALA A 35 -5.90 -16.07 4.05
C ALA A 35 -5.43 -14.87 4.86
N ALA A 36 -4.68 -13.99 4.20
CA ALA A 36 -4.29 -12.73 4.78
C ALA A 36 -5.60 -12.06 5.22
N GLU A 37 -5.78 -11.90 6.53
CA GLU A 37 -6.76 -11.00 7.08
C GLU A 37 -6.70 -9.74 6.24
N LYS A 38 -7.82 -9.35 5.65
CA LYS A 38 -8.02 -8.04 5.06
C LYS A 38 -7.97 -7.03 6.20
N LYS A 39 -6.77 -6.76 6.69
CA LYS A 39 -6.47 -5.55 7.43
C LYS A 39 -6.93 -4.43 6.53
N ALA A 40 -7.94 -3.70 6.93
CA ALA A 40 -8.52 -2.61 6.17
C ALA A 40 -7.38 -1.82 5.53
N ALA A 41 -7.32 -1.79 4.20
CA ALA A 41 -6.21 -1.21 3.47
C ALA A 41 -6.06 0.23 3.99
N LYS A 42 -4.90 0.56 4.53
CA LYS A 42 -4.63 1.92 4.98
C LYS A 42 -4.87 2.84 3.78
N PRO A 43 -5.51 3.98 3.97
CA PRO A 43 -5.83 4.92 2.89
C PRO A 43 -4.57 5.56 2.27
N PHE A 44 -3.40 5.13 2.65
CA PHE A 44 -2.09 5.55 2.13
C PHE A 44 -1.11 4.37 2.16
N LYS A 45 -0.04 4.46 1.35
CA LYS A 45 1.03 3.45 1.29
C LYS A 45 2.25 3.92 2.09
N ASN A 46 2.84 3.02 2.87
CA ASN A 46 4.17 3.24 3.44
C ASN A 46 5.25 2.87 2.41
N VAL A 47 6.28 3.70 2.30
CA VAL A 47 7.40 3.50 1.38
C VAL A 47 8.73 3.71 2.09
N GLY A 48 9.73 2.92 1.71
CA GLY A 48 11.11 3.14 2.16
C GLY A 48 11.80 4.25 1.38
N VAL A 49 13.02 4.61 1.80
CA VAL A 49 13.79 5.73 1.23
C VAL A 49 14.00 5.59 -0.27
N ALA A 50 14.38 4.40 -0.76
CA ALA A 50 14.65 4.17 -2.18
C ALA A 50 13.41 4.40 -3.07
N GLU A 51 12.24 3.91 -2.65
CA GLU A 51 10.97 4.14 -3.36
C GLU A 51 10.55 5.59 -3.27
N PHE A 52 10.74 6.22 -2.10
CA PHE A 52 10.47 7.64 -1.89
C PHE A 52 11.27 8.52 -2.84
N ASP A 53 12.59 8.32 -2.95
CA ASP A 53 13.46 9.11 -3.84
C ASP A 53 13.11 8.88 -5.32
N LYS A 54 12.73 7.66 -5.69
CA LYS A 54 12.24 7.36 -7.04
C LYS A 54 10.94 8.12 -7.36
N LEU A 55 9.98 8.11 -6.45
CA LEU A 55 8.70 8.81 -6.63
C LEU A 55 8.88 10.34 -6.64
N ARG A 56 9.83 10.85 -5.87
CA ARG A 56 10.15 12.29 -5.80
C ARG A 56 10.66 12.86 -7.13
N ALA A 57 11.22 12.04 -7.99
CA ALA A 57 11.70 12.47 -9.30
C ALA A 57 10.56 12.87 -10.27
N ASP A 58 9.32 12.48 -10.00
CA ASP A 58 8.17 12.85 -10.81
C ASP A 58 7.72 14.30 -10.50
N LYS A 59 7.59 15.11 -11.55
CA LYS A 59 7.15 16.52 -11.47
C LYS A 59 5.75 16.72 -10.89
N LYS A 60 4.91 15.68 -10.90
CA LYS A 60 3.58 15.70 -10.30
C LYS A 60 3.58 15.33 -8.81
N THR A 61 4.75 15.05 -8.26
CA THR A 61 4.91 14.66 -6.86
C THR A 61 5.34 15.87 -6.01
N VAL A 62 4.70 15.99 -4.86
CA VAL A 62 5.01 17.01 -3.85
C VAL A 62 5.51 16.32 -2.60
N VAL A 63 6.68 16.72 -2.11
CA VAL A 63 7.20 16.29 -0.81
C VAL A 63 6.60 17.20 0.26
N LEU A 64 5.91 16.62 1.24
CA LEU A 64 5.26 17.32 2.34
C LEU A 64 5.95 16.98 3.66
N ASP A 65 6.64 17.94 4.25
CA ASP A 65 7.22 17.83 5.57
C ASP A 65 6.22 18.30 6.62
N VAL A 66 5.77 17.38 7.46
CA VAL A 66 4.77 17.68 8.50
C VAL A 66 5.38 17.85 9.89
N ARG A 67 6.67 18.16 9.95
CA ARG A 67 7.36 18.57 11.17
C ARG A 67 7.08 20.02 11.52
N THR A 68 7.51 20.43 12.69
CA THR A 68 7.46 21.84 13.10
C THR A 68 8.31 22.71 12.17
N ARG A 69 7.97 24.01 12.12
CA ARG A 69 8.74 24.99 11.34
C ARG A 69 10.20 25.06 11.75
N THR A 70 10.49 24.90 13.04
CA THR A 70 11.86 24.90 13.58
C THR A 70 12.65 23.68 13.09
N GLU A 71 12.05 22.49 13.12
CA GLU A 71 12.68 21.27 12.58
C GLU A 71 12.96 21.40 11.08
N PHE A 72 12.02 21.97 10.33
CA PHE A 72 12.16 22.21 8.89
C PHE A 72 13.29 23.19 8.58
N ALA A 73 13.39 24.30 9.31
CA ALA A 73 14.43 25.31 9.12
C ALA A 73 15.83 24.79 9.48
N ALA A 74 15.94 23.87 10.43
CA ALA A 74 17.20 23.23 10.79
C ALA A 74 17.78 22.35 9.67
N GLY A 75 16.88 21.79 8.82
CA GLY A 75 17.21 20.98 7.65
C GLY A 75 16.02 20.19 7.16
N HIS A 76 15.81 20.12 5.84
CA HIS A 76 14.67 19.46 5.22
C HIS A 76 15.04 18.77 3.91
N ILE A 77 14.18 17.92 3.41
CA ILE A 77 14.35 17.26 2.10
C ILE A 77 14.23 18.32 1.00
N PRO A 78 15.19 18.44 0.07
CA PRO A 78 15.15 19.44 -0.99
C PRO A 78 13.82 19.47 -1.75
N GLY A 79 13.22 20.66 -1.86
CA GLY A 79 11.94 20.87 -2.53
C GLY A 79 10.71 20.49 -1.68
N ALA A 80 10.88 20.17 -0.41
CA ALA A 80 9.76 19.90 0.49
C ALA A 80 9.00 21.17 0.85
N VAL A 81 7.67 21.04 0.97
CA VAL A 81 6.76 22.06 1.50
C VAL A 81 6.47 21.71 2.96
N ASN A 82 6.55 22.69 3.86
CA ASN A 82 6.28 22.45 5.29
C ASN A 82 4.86 22.84 5.67
N ILE A 83 4.14 21.90 6.26
CA ILE A 83 2.84 22.12 6.92
C ILE A 83 2.82 21.30 8.21
N ASP A 84 2.98 21.92 9.35
CA ASP A 84 3.04 21.22 10.65
C ASP A 84 1.71 20.52 10.97
N VAL A 85 1.75 19.20 11.17
CA VAL A 85 0.57 18.37 11.47
C VAL A 85 -0.07 18.69 12.82
N ASN A 86 0.69 19.31 13.74
CA ASN A 86 0.21 19.71 15.06
C ASN A 86 -0.36 21.13 15.07
N ALA A 87 -0.19 21.90 14.00
CA ALA A 87 -0.75 23.22 13.89
C ALA A 87 -2.28 23.17 13.80
N PRO A 88 -3.01 24.09 14.46
CA PRO A 88 -4.48 24.10 14.44
C PRO A 88 -5.05 24.31 13.04
N ASP A 89 -4.34 25.02 12.19
CA ASP A 89 -4.69 25.31 10.79
C ASP A 89 -4.21 24.25 9.77
N PHE A 90 -3.68 23.10 10.25
CA PHE A 90 -3.19 22.03 9.38
C PHE A 90 -4.22 21.59 8.34
N GLN A 91 -5.45 21.34 8.78
CA GLN A 91 -6.50 20.81 7.92
C GLN A 91 -6.93 21.85 6.88
N GLU A 92 -7.00 23.11 7.25
CA GLU A 92 -7.30 24.20 6.34
C GLU A 92 -6.22 24.33 5.24
N LYS A 93 -4.95 24.40 5.65
CA LYS A 93 -3.80 24.49 4.71
C LYS A 93 -3.75 23.29 3.76
N VAL A 94 -3.95 22.09 4.27
CA VAL A 94 -3.95 20.88 3.44
C VAL A 94 -5.12 20.88 2.46
N SER A 95 -6.29 21.36 2.86
CA SER A 95 -7.48 21.40 1.98
C SER A 95 -7.30 22.24 0.72
N THR A 96 -6.39 23.22 0.75
CA THR A 96 -6.07 24.08 -0.41
C THR A 96 -5.09 23.42 -1.40
N LEU A 97 -4.52 22.27 -1.06
CA LEU A 97 -3.56 21.58 -1.92
C LEU A 97 -4.25 20.91 -3.11
N ASP A 98 -3.52 20.82 -4.23
CA ASP A 98 -4.01 20.17 -5.46
C ASP A 98 -4.15 18.64 -5.29
N LYS A 99 -5.37 18.13 -5.26
CA LYS A 99 -5.66 16.70 -5.10
C LYS A 99 -5.26 15.83 -6.29
N ASN A 100 -4.91 16.42 -7.42
CA ASN A 100 -4.43 15.69 -8.60
C ASN A 100 -2.95 15.32 -8.51
N LYS A 101 -2.23 15.83 -7.52
CA LYS A 101 -0.82 15.53 -7.27
C LYS A 101 -0.65 14.29 -6.39
N THR A 102 0.53 13.73 -6.43
CA THR A 102 1.00 12.69 -5.51
C THR A 102 1.70 13.36 -4.33
N TYR A 103 1.39 12.95 -3.11
CA TYR A 103 2.01 13.50 -1.91
C TYR A 103 2.88 12.46 -1.23
N LEU A 104 4.16 12.79 -1.10
CA LEU A 104 5.13 12.05 -0.29
C LEU A 104 5.25 12.76 1.05
N VAL A 105 4.62 12.19 2.06
CA VAL A 105 4.52 12.81 3.39
C VAL A 105 5.57 12.23 4.31
N HIS A 106 6.35 13.07 4.97
CA HIS A 106 7.32 12.65 5.96
C HIS A 106 7.31 13.52 7.21
N CYS A 107 7.82 12.97 8.28
CA CYS A 107 8.17 13.69 9.51
C CYS A 107 9.55 13.23 10.00
N GLY A 108 9.88 13.38 11.27
CA GLY A 108 11.16 12.93 11.82
C GLY A 108 11.37 11.42 11.76
N ALA A 109 10.34 10.62 12.10
CA ALA A 109 10.43 9.16 12.25
C ALA A 109 9.27 8.37 11.59
N GLY A 110 8.42 9.01 10.80
CA GLY A 110 7.32 8.36 10.06
C GLY A 110 5.98 8.28 10.80
N ILE A 111 5.91 8.57 12.11
CA ILE A 111 4.69 8.43 12.92
C ILE A 111 3.72 9.61 12.72
N ARG A 112 4.22 10.83 12.83
CA ARG A 112 3.42 12.06 12.61
C ARG A 112 2.90 12.13 11.17
N SER A 113 3.71 11.71 10.21
CA SER A 113 3.34 11.69 8.79
C SER A 113 2.27 10.64 8.48
N ALA A 114 2.27 9.49 9.15
CA ALA A 114 1.17 8.53 9.05
C ALA A 114 -0.17 9.14 9.51
N LYS A 115 -0.16 9.87 10.64
CA LYS A 115 -1.35 10.60 11.12
C LYS A 115 -1.78 11.71 10.13
N ALA A 116 -0.82 12.40 9.51
CA ALA A 116 -1.10 13.39 8.49
C ALA A 116 -1.77 12.74 7.25
N CYS A 117 -1.25 11.62 6.79
CA CYS A 117 -1.85 10.84 5.69
C CYS A 117 -3.28 10.39 6.02
N ASP A 118 -3.56 9.95 7.25
CA ASP A 118 -4.92 9.60 7.68
C ASP A 118 -5.87 10.81 7.61
N LYS A 119 -5.41 11.99 8.03
CA LYS A 119 -6.20 13.23 7.93
C LYS A 119 -6.42 13.63 6.47
N MET A 120 -5.38 13.55 5.64
CA MET A 120 -5.44 13.89 4.21
C MET A 120 -6.34 12.94 3.42
N SER A 121 -6.34 11.66 3.75
CA SER A 121 -7.21 10.68 3.09
C SER A 121 -8.69 10.98 3.28
N LYS A 122 -9.07 11.53 4.45
CA LYS A 122 -10.44 11.98 4.73
C LYS A 122 -10.84 13.26 3.97
N LEU A 123 -9.86 13.91 3.35
CA LEU A 123 -10.04 15.06 2.47
C LEU A 123 -9.93 14.69 0.99
N ASP A 124 -10.10 13.40 0.66
CA ASP A 124 -10.11 12.86 -0.70
C ASP A 124 -8.80 13.05 -1.49
N PHE A 125 -7.66 12.91 -0.81
CA PHE A 125 -6.36 12.82 -1.47
C PHE A 125 -6.10 11.38 -1.94
N PRO A 126 -6.08 11.08 -3.25
CA PRO A 126 -6.06 9.71 -3.74
C PRO A 126 -4.67 9.07 -3.74
N ARG A 127 -3.61 9.85 -3.69
CA ARG A 127 -2.22 9.37 -3.83
C ARG A 127 -1.36 9.88 -2.70
N LEU A 128 -1.35 9.13 -1.59
CA LEU A 128 -0.62 9.45 -0.37
C LEU A 128 0.40 8.36 -0.05
N TYR A 129 1.62 8.77 0.19
CA TYR A 129 2.72 7.89 0.58
C TYR A 129 3.37 8.42 1.85
N ASN A 130 3.54 7.56 2.83
CA ASN A 130 4.24 7.86 4.08
C ASN A 130 5.66 7.32 4.03
N LEU A 131 6.66 8.14 4.28
CA LEU A 131 8.06 7.72 4.39
C LEU A 131 8.29 7.01 5.73
N GLU A 132 8.56 5.69 5.67
CA GLU A 132 8.95 4.92 6.83
C GLU A 132 10.31 5.38 7.38
N GLY A 133 10.38 5.51 8.71
CA GLY A 133 11.55 6.07 9.36
C GLY A 133 11.76 7.57 9.17
N GLY A 134 10.96 8.21 8.30
CA GLY A 134 10.91 9.65 8.09
C GLY A 134 12.25 10.28 7.68
N PHE A 135 12.44 11.53 8.05
CA PHE A 135 13.63 12.32 7.72
C PHE A 135 14.93 11.68 8.22
N LYS A 136 14.90 11.05 9.41
CA LYS A 136 16.09 10.37 9.97
C LYS A 136 16.54 9.20 9.09
N ALA A 137 15.62 8.39 8.61
CA ALA A 137 15.96 7.27 7.71
C ALA A 137 16.50 7.78 6.36
N TRP A 138 15.96 8.89 5.87
CA TRP A 138 16.40 9.53 4.63
C TRP A 138 17.83 10.09 4.75
N GLU A 139 18.17 10.75 5.88
CA GLU A 139 19.54 11.21 6.16
C GLU A 139 20.51 10.03 6.34
N ASN A 140 20.10 8.99 7.07
CA ASN A 140 20.92 7.79 7.29
C ASN A 140 21.22 7.02 5.99
N ALA A 141 20.42 7.18 4.97
CA ALA A 141 20.66 6.65 3.63
C ALA A 141 21.73 7.45 2.85
N GLY A 142 22.35 8.46 3.46
CA GLY A 142 23.42 9.26 2.88
C GLY A 142 22.94 10.50 2.11
N ASN A 143 21.68 10.83 2.19
CA ASN A 143 21.10 12.01 1.54
C ASN A 143 21.46 13.29 2.32
N LYS A 144 21.60 14.41 1.61
CA LYS A 144 21.97 15.69 2.20
C LYS A 144 20.76 16.60 2.32
N PRO A 145 20.43 17.09 3.55
CA PRO A 145 19.35 18.05 3.72
C PRO A 145 19.71 19.42 3.16
N GLN A 146 18.68 20.16 2.76
CA GLN A 146 18.73 21.57 2.46
C GLN A 146 18.38 22.36 3.72
N LYS A 147 19.02 23.53 3.89
CA LYS A 147 18.68 24.50 4.93
C LYS A 147 17.95 25.70 4.31
#